data_a7ba4e3a80c81b3d83ac5a5d1715c931
#
_entry.id   a7ba4e3a80c81b3d83ac5a5d1715c931
#
_cell.length_a   1.000
_cell.length_b   1.000
_cell.length_c   1.000
_cell.angle_alpha   90.00
_cell.angle_beta   90.00
_cell.angle_gamma   90.00
#
_symmetry.space_group_name_H-M   'P 1'
#
loop_
_entity.id
_entity.type
_entity.pdbx_description
1 polymer ?
#
loop_
_entity_poly.entity_id
_entity_poly.type
_entity_poly.pdbx_seq_one_letter_code
_entity_poly.pdbx_strand_id
1 'polypeptide(L)'
;MEIDPWASKGIKNYDEICEKFGLEKIDSSKLPNPTHLHRRGIIFAHRDLDFVLNARKSGKSFGVLSGLMPSGQMHLGHKMVIDQAKWFQDLGGDVTIAVADLEAHATRGLSLEKCRKYAVEEYISNYAGMGLNPEKTSIYFPVSYTHLRAHET
;
A
#
# COMPACT_ATOMS: atom_id res chain seq x y z
N MET A 1 2.22 11.82 -23.16
CA MET A 1 1.05 11.06 -22.69
C MET A 1 0.68 11.59 -21.32
N GLU A 2 -0.51 12.07 -21.11
CA GLU A 2 -1.01 12.50 -19.80
C GLU A 2 -1.59 11.26 -19.12
N ILE A 3 -1.08 10.93 -17.93
CA ILE A 3 -1.63 9.82 -17.15
C ILE A 3 -2.69 10.43 -16.25
N ASP A 4 -3.95 10.24 -16.62
CA ASP A 4 -5.08 10.58 -15.79
C ASP A 4 -5.37 9.37 -14.88
N PRO A 5 -5.13 9.49 -13.56
CA PRO A 5 -5.38 8.40 -12.61
C PRO A 5 -6.86 8.01 -12.50
N TRP A 6 -7.75 8.83 -13.02
CA TRP A 6 -9.20 8.61 -13.04
C TRP A 6 -9.71 8.03 -14.36
N ALA A 7 -8.85 7.98 -15.40
CA ALA A 7 -9.23 7.43 -16.69
C ALA A 7 -9.06 5.92 -16.75
N SER A 8 -10.11 5.22 -17.24
CA SER A 8 -10.12 3.76 -17.45
C SER A 8 -9.29 3.32 -18.66
N LYS A 9 -8.54 4.20 -19.31
CA LYS A 9 -7.71 3.85 -20.47
C LYS A 9 -6.51 3.04 -20.02
N GLY A 10 -6.48 1.77 -20.42
CA GLY A 10 -5.35 0.88 -20.14
C GLY A 10 -4.04 1.45 -20.66
N ILE A 11 -3.00 1.34 -19.85
CA ILE A 11 -1.63 1.71 -20.21
C ILE A 11 -1.14 0.74 -21.27
N LYS A 12 -0.75 1.26 -22.44
CA LYS A 12 -0.29 0.45 -23.57
C LYS A 12 1.23 0.24 -23.60
N ASN A 13 2.00 1.14 -22.99
CA ASN A 13 3.46 1.10 -23.01
C ASN A 13 4.03 1.39 -21.62
N TYR A 14 4.42 0.33 -20.92
CA TYR A 14 5.02 0.42 -19.57
C TYR A 14 6.46 0.98 -19.61
N ASP A 15 7.18 0.80 -20.71
CA ASP A 15 8.56 1.30 -20.86
C ASP A 15 8.57 2.84 -20.91
N GLU A 16 7.66 3.42 -21.68
CA GLU A 16 7.47 4.88 -21.73
C GLU A 16 7.13 5.48 -20.35
N ILE A 17 6.38 4.74 -19.52
CA ILE A 17 6.07 5.15 -18.16
C ILE A 17 7.32 5.13 -17.30
N CYS A 18 8.09 4.06 -17.36
CA CYS A 18 9.33 3.95 -16.61
C CYS A 18 10.28 5.12 -16.94
N GLU A 19 10.48 5.40 -18.20
CA GLU A 19 11.33 6.53 -18.65
C GLU A 19 10.78 7.88 -18.18
N LYS A 20 9.48 8.14 -18.40
CA LYS A 20 8.86 9.41 -18.05
C LYS A 20 8.88 9.72 -16.55
N PHE A 21 8.74 8.70 -15.71
CA PHE A 21 8.69 8.85 -14.25
C PHE A 21 10.01 8.50 -13.56
N GLY A 22 11.07 8.18 -14.31
CA GLY A 22 12.35 7.79 -13.76
C GLY A 22 12.26 6.54 -12.88
N LEU A 23 11.52 5.55 -13.34
CA LEU A 23 11.36 4.28 -12.65
C LEU A 23 12.33 3.25 -13.19
N GLU A 24 12.81 2.39 -12.31
CA GLU A 24 13.65 1.24 -12.64
C GLU A 24 12.80 -0.01 -12.77
N LYS A 25 13.09 -0.85 -13.75
CA LYS A 25 12.40 -2.13 -13.95
C LYS A 25 12.81 -3.13 -12.88
N ILE A 26 11.85 -3.88 -12.38
CA ILE A 26 12.10 -4.96 -11.43
C ILE A 26 12.66 -6.18 -12.16
N ASP A 27 13.82 -6.63 -11.72
CA ASP A 27 14.34 -7.96 -12.02
C ASP A 27 13.98 -8.91 -10.88
N SER A 28 12.94 -9.71 -11.08
CA SER A 28 12.44 -10.62 -10.06
C SER A 28 13.46 -11.67 -9.61
N SER A 29 14.47 -11.96 -10.44
CA SER A 29 15.54 -12.92 -10.09
C SER A 29 16.48 -12.40 -9.00
N LYS A 30 16.55 -11.08 -8.84
CA LYS A 30 17.39 -10.41 -7.83
C LYS A 30 16.66 -10.11 -6.53
N LEU A 31 15.32 -10.27 -6.50
CA LEU A 31 14.53 -10.00 -5.32
C LEU A 31 14.62 -11.15 -4.30
N PRO A 32 14.71 -10.83 -3.01
CA PRO A 32 14.56 -11.83 -1.97
C PRO A 32 13.10 -12.33 -1.91
N ASN A 33 12.91 -13.64 -2.00
CA ASN A 33 11.59 -14.28 -1.91
C ASN A 33 10.52 -13.62 -2.82
N PRO A 34 10.73 -13.50 -4.15
CA PRO A 34 9.80 -12.82 -5.02
C PRO A 34 8.42 -13.51 -5.01
N THR A 35 7.36 -12.73 -4.88
CA THR A 35 5.98 -13.21 -4.96
C THR A 35 5.61 -13.63 -6.38
N HIS A 36 4.44 -14.24 -6.56
CA HIS A 36 3.91 -14.54 -7.90
C HIS A 36 3.67 -13.26 -8.73
N LEU A 37 3.34 -12.13 -8.06
CA LEU A 37 3.15 -10.84 -8.74
C LEU A 37 4.45 -10.32 -9.34
N HIS A 38 5.57 -10.47 -8.64
CA HIS A 38 6.91 -10.12 -9.14
C HIS A 38 7.32 -11.03 -10.30
N ARG A 39 7.20 -12.37 -10.12
CA ARG A 39 7.59 -13.33 -11.16
C ARG A 39 6.78 -13.21 -12.45
N ARG A 40 5.54 -12.76 -12.37
CA ARG A 40 4.66 -12.53 -13.53
C ARG A 40 4.78 -11.13 -14.12
N GLY A 41 5.67 -10.28 -13.59
CA GLY A 41 5.83 -8.90 -14.05
C GLY A 41 4.62 -8.01 -13.84
N ILE A 42 3.73 -8.36 -12.89
CA ILE A 42 2.61 -7.50 -12.50
C ILE A 42 3.13 -6.32 -11.69
N ILE A 43 4.05 -6.59 -10.76
CA ILE A 43 4.89 -5.57 -10.15
C ILE A 43 6.13 -5.46 -11.01
N PHE A 44 6.19 -4.45 -11.87
CA PHE A 44 7.15 -4.37 -12.97
C PHE A 44 8.23 -3.30 -12.77
N ALA A 45 8.00 -2.32 -11.90
CA ALA A 45 8.91 -1.21 -11.71
C ALA A 45 8.92 -0.73 -10.25
N HIS A 46 9.97 -0.01 -9.91
CA HIS A 46 10.17 0.59 -8.59
C HIS A 46 10.86 1.95 -8.71
N ARG A 47 10.87 2.66 -7.59
CA ARG A 47 11.78 3.78 -7.36
C ARG A 47 12.50 3.51 -6.05
N ASP A 48 13.85 3.52 -6.11
CA ASP A 48 14.71 3.43 -4.94
C ASP A 48 14.55 2.16 -4.07
N LEU A 49 14.07 1.04 -4.62
CA LEU A 49 13.92 -0.22 -3.89
C LEU A 49 15.26 -0.71 -3.31
N ASP A 50 16.36 -0.42 -4.00
CA ASP A 50 17.69 -0.81 -3.56
C ASP A 50 18.07 -0.26 -2.18
N PHE A 51 17.58 0.93 -1.80
CA PHE A 51 17.78 1.47 -0.46
C PHE A 51 17.17 0.56 0.62
N VAL A 52 15.96 0.06 0.38
CA VAL A 52 15.26 -0.85 1.30
C VAL A 52 15.98 -2.19 1.36
N LEU A 53 16.36 -2.75 0.21
CA LEU A 53 17.07 -4.03 0.16
C LEU A 53 18.46 -3.96 0.82
N ASN A 54 19.16 -2.83 0.68
CA ASN A 54 20.43 -2.58 1.34
C ASN A 54 20.28 -2.37 2.85
N ALA A 55 19.24 -1.67 3.30
CA ALA A 55 18.92 -1.54 4.72
C ALA A 55 18.71 -2.92 5.34
N ARG A 56 17.87 -3.76 4.69
CA ARG A 56 17.66 -5.15 5.10
C ARG A 56 18.97 -5.95 5.20
N LYS A 57 19.82 -5.91 4.14
CA LYS A 57 21.11 -6.62 4.11
C LYS A 57 22.04 -6.17 5.25
N SER A 58 21.96 -4.91 5.62
CA SER A 58 22.77 -4.30 6.69
C SER A 58 22.16 -4.47 8.09
N GLY A 59 21.05 -5.20 8.24
CA GLY A 59 20.35 -5.38 9.50
C GLY A 59 19.69 -4.11 10.03
N LYS A 60 19.50 -3.09 9.21
CA LYS A 60 18.81 -1.85 9.60
C LYS A 60 17.29 -2.03 9.48
N SER A 61 16.56 -1.42 10.40
CA SER A 61 15.09 -1.34 10.33
C SER A 61 14.64 -0.47 9.16
N PHE A 62 13.47 -0.78 8.61
CA PHE A 62 12.78 0.04 7.62
C PHE A 62 11.27 -0.04 7.82
N GLY A 63 10.57 1.04 7.48
CA GLY A 63 9.11 1.13 7.53
C GLY A 63 8.48 1.00 6.16
N VAL A 64 7.27 0.52 6.15
CA VAL A 64 6.40 0.41 4.97
C VAL A 64 5.13 1.18 5.24
N LEU A 65 4.85 2.18 4.44
CA LEU A 65 3.60 2.94 4.52
C LEU A 65 2.71 2.59 3.33
N SER A 66 1.49 2.19 3.61
CA SER A 66 0.44 2.01 2.61
C SER A 66 -0.85 2.68 3.08
N GLY A 67 -1.78 2.89 2.16
CA GLY A 67 -3.08 3.48 2.48
C GLY A 67 -4.17 2.86 1.63
N LEU A 68 -5.34 2.72 2.23
CA LEU A 68 -6.54 2.24 1.55
C LEU A 68 -7.75 3.09 1.93
N MET A 69 -8.57 3.38 0.92
CA MET A 69 -9.80 4.14 1.10
C MET A 69 -10.99 3.18 1.32
N PRO A 70 -11.63 3.17 2.50
CA PRO A 70 -12.71 2.23 2.83
C PRO A 70 -14.03 2.68 2.19
N SER A 71 -14.12 2.55 0.87
CA SER A 71 -15.27 3.01 0.07
C SER A 71 -16.27 1.90 -0.28
N GLY A 72 -16.02 0.67 0.15
CA GLY A 72 -16.85 -0.51 -0.12
C GLY A 72 -16.13 -1.79 0.27
N GLN A 73 -16.60 -2.92 -0.25
CA GLN A 73 -15.98 -4.22 0.00
C GLN A 73 -14.59 -4.33 -0.63
N MET A 74 -13.71 -5.10 -0.01
CA MET A 74 -12.39 -5.40 -0.57
C MET A 74 -12.52 -6.29 -1.82
N HIS A 75 -11.62 -6.07 -2.76
CA HIS A 75 -11.50 -6.85 -3.99
C HIS A 75 -10.04 -7.16 -4.31
N LEU A 76 -9.79 -7.92 -5.37
CA LEU A 76 -8.44 -8.38 -5.75
C LEU A 76 -7.43 -7.25 -5.93
N GLY A 77 -7.85 -6.04 -6.35
CA GLY A 77 -6.95 -4.88 -6.44
C GLY A 77 -6.39 -4.47 -5.08
N HIS A 78 -7.23 -4.45 -4.05
CA HIS A 78 -6.78 -4.20 -2.66
C HIS A 78 -5.84 -5.31 -2.17
N LYS A 79 -6.19 -6.58 -2.48
CA LYS A 79 -5.33 -7.72 -2.14
C LYS A 79 -3.92 -7.57 -2.69
N MET A 80 -3.77 -7.13 -3.93
CA MET A 80 -2.45 -6.93 -4.56
C MET A 80 -1.59 -5.91 -3.79
N VAL A 81 -2.19 -4.85 -3.27
CA VAL A 81 -1.49 -3.85 -2.45
C VAL A 81 -1.05 -4.44 -1.12
N ILE A 82 -1.95 -5.18 -0.46
CA ILE A 82 -1.63 -5.81 0.83
C ILE A 82 -0.61 -6.94 0.68
N ASP A 83 -0.64 -7.70 -0.41
CA ASP A 83 0.39 -8.71 -0.73
C ASP A 83 1.80 -8.05 -0.83
N GLN A 84 1.89 -6.81 -1.33
CA GLN A 84 3.16 -6.07 -1.34
C GLN A 84 3.58 -5.62 0.07
N ALA A 85 2.66 -5.09 0.86
CA ALA A 85 2.93 -4.74 2.25
C ALA A 85 3.39 -5.97 3.04
N LYS A 86 2.73 -7.11 2.85
CA LYS A 86 3.10 -8.39 3.44
C LYS A 86 4.49 -8.85 3.02
N TRP A 87 4.82 -8.74 1.74
CA TRP A 87 6.15 -9.10 1.24
C TRP A 87 7.26 -8.28 1.92
N PHE A 88 7.07 -6.97 2.05
CA PHE A 88 8.02 -6.13 2.80
C PHE A 88 8.08 -6.48 4.28
N GLN A 89 6.95 -6.82 4.89
CA GLN A 89 6.90 -7.27 6.29
C GLN A 89 7.69 -8.58 6.48
N ASP A 90 7.55 -9.52 5.55
CA ASP A 90 8.31 -10.78 5.55
C ASP A 90 9.81 -10.56 5.35
N LEU A 91 10.20 -9.44 4.76
CA LEU A 91 11.60 -8.99 4.68
C LEU A 91 12.11 -8.29 5.94
N GLY A 92 11.25 -8.09 6.94
CA GLY A 92 11.58 -7.50 8.23
C GLY A 92 11.08 -6.08 8.45
N GLY A 93 10.32 -5.51 7.52
CA GLY A 93 9.75 -4.17 7.63
C GLY A 93 8.59 -4.07 8.62
N ASP A 94 8.44 -2.92 9.26
CA ASP A 94 7.28 -2.56 10.05
C ASP A 94 6.24 -1.87 9.16
N VAL A 95 5.02 -2.42 9.10
CA VAL A 95 3.97 -1.96 8.20
C VAL A 95 3.06 -0.95 8.90
N THR A 96 2.80 0.17 8.26
CA THR A 96 1.79 1.13 8.67
C THR A 96 0.76 1.29 7.57
N ILE A 97 -0.52 1.14 7.91
CA ILE A 97 -1.63 1.30 6.98
C ILE A 97 -2.48 2.49 7.41
N ALA A 98 -2.53 3.51 6.57
CA ALA A 98 -3.42 4.64 6.72
C ALA A 98 -4.80 4.30 6.14
N VAL A 99 -5.85 4.42 6.95
CA VAL A 99 -7.22 4.24 6.49
C VAL A 99 -7.80 5.60 6.11
N ALA A 100 -7.91 5.88 4.82
CA ALA A 100 -8.34 7.17 4.28
C ALA A 100 -9.88 7.35 4.38
N ASP A 101 -10.42 7.36 5.61
CA ASP A 101 -11.85 7.47 5.90
C ASP A 101 -12.42 8.84 5.52
N LEU A 102 -11.66 9.93 5.75
CA LEU A 102 -12.04 11.29 5.32
C LEU A 102 -12.13 11.40 3.80
N GLU A 103 -11.19 10.82 3.08
CA GLU A 103 -11.19 10.83 1.62
C GLU A 103 -12.41 10.05 1.10
N ALA A 104 -12.71 8.89 1.69
CA ALA A 104 -13.90 8.11 1.35
C ALA A 104 -15.19 8.90 1.62
N HIS A 105 -15.26 9.63 2.74
CA HIS A 105 -16.39 10.49 3.06
C HIS A 105 -16.54 11.62 2.04
N ALA A 106 -15.46 12.36 1.76
CA ALA A 106 -15.48 13.52 0.88
C ALA A 106 -15.76 13.16 -0.58
N THR A 107 -15.18 12.05 -1.08
CA THR A 107 -15.23 11.71 -2.51
C THR A 107 -16.34 10.74 -2.89
N ARG A 108 -16.82 9.94 -1.93
CA ARG A 108 -17.86 8.90 -2.17
C ARG A 108 -19.20 9.20 -1.52
N GLY A 109 -19.32 10.31 -0.78
CA GLY A 109 -20.57 10.69 -0.11
C GLY A 109 -21.01 9.71 1.00
N LEU A 110 -20.09 8.88 1.50
CA LEU A 110 -20.36 7.96 2.61
C LEU A 110 -20.26 8.70 3.95
N SER A 111 -21.07 8.33 4.94
CA SER A 111 -20.86 8.84 6.29
C SER A 111 -19.54 8.32 6.89
N LEU A 112 -18.89 9.10 7.76
CA LEU A 112 -17.66 8.67 8.44
C LEU A 112 -17.87 7.37 9.23
N GLU A 113 -19.03 7.20 9.86
CA GLU A 113 -19.40 5.98 10.56
C GLU A 113 -19.39 4.77 9.62
N LYS A 114 -20.00 4.92 8.43
CA LYS A 114 -20.02 3.86 7.41
C LYS A 114 -18.63 3.55 6.87
N CYS A 115 -17.79 4.56 6.65
CA CYS A 115 -16.39 4.37 6.25
C CYS A 115 -15.61 3.59 7.32
N ARG A 116 -15.77 3.94 8.59
CA ARG A 116 -15.13 3.25 9.71
C ARG A 116 -15.64 1.82 9.88
N LYS A 117 -16.93 1.60 9.70
CA LYS A 117 -17.51 0.26 9.71
C LYS A 117 -16.88 -0.62 8.63
N TYR A 118 -16.79 -0.14 7.39
CA TYR A 118 -16.08 -0.87 6.32
C TYR A 118 -14.61 -1.13 6.68
N ALA A 119 -13.94 -0.12 7.23
CA ALA A 119 -12.53 -0.27 7.61
C ALA A 119 -12.31 -1.38 8.64
N VAL A 120 -13.16 -1.46 9.67
CA VAL A 120 -13.01 -2.45 10.75
C VAL A 120 -13.50 -3.82 10.30
N GLU A 121 -14.71 -3.92 9.78
CA GLU A 121 -15.35 -5.20 9.49
C GLU A 121 -14.78 -5.88 8.24
N GLU A 122 -14.43 -5.10 7.22
CA GLU A 122 -13.96 -5.61 5.94
C GLU A 122 -12.42 -5.55 5.83
N TYR A 123 -11.84 -4.35 5.99
CA TYR A 123 -10.42 -4.14 5.65
C TYR A 123 -9.50 -4.77 6.68
N ILE A 124 -9.67 -4.47 7.97
CA ILE A 124 -8.81 -5.02 9.04
C ILE A 124 -8.94 -6.53 9.12
N SER A 125 -10.17 -7.06 9.00
CA SER A 125 -10.41 -8.51 8.99
C SER A 125 -9.70 -9.20 7.81
N ASN A 126 -9.73 -8.57 6.62
CA ASN A 126 -9.03 -9.08 5.46
C ASN A 126 -7.50 -8.99 5.61
N TYR A 127 -6.95 -7.92 6.23
CA TYR A 127 -5.51 -7.83 6.49
C TYR A 127 -5.03 -8.97 7.36
N ALA A 128 -5.78 -9.28 8.43
CA ALA A 128 -5.51 -10.42 9.29
C ALA A 128 -5.61 -11.75 8.51
N GLY A 129 -6.67 -11.92 7.72
CA GLY A 129 -6.87 -13.10 6.88
C GLY A 129 -5.79 -13.32 5.82
N MET A 130 -5.17 -12.22 5.33
CA MET A 130 -4.02 -12.28 4.42
C MET A 130 -2.68 -12.49 5.13
N GLY A 131 -2.69 -12.58 6.46
CA GLY A 131 -1.54 -12.96 7.26
C GLY A 131 -0.57 -11.83 7.57
N LEU A 132 -1.01 -10.57 7.58
CA LEU A 132 -0.22 -9.49 8.17
C LEU A 132 -0.01 -9.76 9.66
N ASN A 133 1.24 -9.68 10.11
CA ASN A 133 1.58 -9.85 11.52
C ASN A 133 1.14 -8.62 12.32
N PRO A 134 0.22 -8.75 13.30
CA PRO A 134 -0.29 -7.63 14.08
C PRO A 134 0.78 -6.94 14.93
N GLU A 135 1.82 -7.66 15.39
CA GLU A 135 2.92 -7.09 16.18
C GLU A 135 3.80 -6.13 15.36
N LYS A 136 3.75 -6.25 14.03
CA LYS A 136 4.52 -5.43 13.07
C LYS A 136 3.60 -4.63 12.13
N THR A 137 2.34 -4.46 12.51
CA THR A 137 1.38 -3.70 11.71
C THR A 137 0.68 -2.67 12.56
N SER A 138 0.84 -1.41 12.18
CA SER A 138 0.07 -0.29 12.75
C SER A 138 -1.01 0.13 11.76
N ILE A 139 -2.23 0.30 12.24
CA ILE A 139 -3.35 0.82 11.45
C ILE A 139 -3.84 2.09 12.11
N TYR A 140 -3.93 3.19 11.37
CA TYR A 140 -4.42 4.44 11.91
C TYR A 140 -5.45 5.10 10.99
N PHE A 141 -6.32 5.86 11.64
CA PHE A 141 -7.30 6.69 10.98
C PHE A 141 -6.85 8.15 11.07
N PRO A 142 -6.57 8.84 9.96
CA PRO A 142 -6.03 10.21 9.96
C PRO A 142 -6.85 11.20 10.79
N VAL A 143 -8.18 11.07 10.80
CA VAL A 143 -9.07 11.93 11.61
C VAL A 143 -8.77 11.86 13.10
N SER A 144 -8.52 10.65 13.61
CA SER A 144 -8.25 10.47 15.04
C SER A 144 -6.92 11.10 15.46
N TYR A 145 -5.95 11.18 14.52
CA TYR A 145 -4.63 11.73 14.79
C TYR A 145 -4.58 13.26 14.77
N THR A 146 -5.39 13.91 13.90
CA THR A 146 -5.45 15.37 13.84
C THR A 146 -6.11 15.97 15.08
N HIS A 147 -7.07 15.28 15.69
CA HIS A 147 -7.69 15.73 16.95
C HIS A 147 -6.75 15.62 18.16
N LEU A 148 -5.85 14.63 18.21
CA LEU A 148 -4.87 14.50 19.30
C LEU A 148 -3.82 15.61 19.26
N ARG A 149 -3.35 16.03 18.09
CA ARG A 149 -2.38 17.13 17.95
C ARG A 149 -2.97 18.51 18.20
N ALA A 150 -4.27 18.73 17.98
CA ALA A 150 -4.93 20.01 18.24
C ALA A 150 -5.05 20.32 19.74
N HIS A 151 -4.86 19.35 20.63
CA HIS A 151 -4.87 19.52 22.08
C HIS A 151 -3.47 19.65 22.70
N GLU A 152 -2.39 19.52 21.92
CA GLU A 152 -1.01 19.63 22.40
C GLU A 152 -0.34 20.98 22.07
N THR A 153 -1.08 21.92 21.45
CA THR A 153 -0.67 23.31 21.18
C THR A 153 -1.56 24.28 21.97
#